data_3be74c60284a7f48544f542f5b67c11c
#
_entry.id   3be74c60284a7f48544f542f5b67c11c
#
_cell.length_a   1.000
_cell.length_b   1.000
_cell.length_c   1.000
_cell.angle_alpha   90.00
_cell.angle_beta   90.00
_cell.angle_gamma   90.00
#
_symmetry.space_group_name_H-M   'P 1'
#
loop_
_entity.id
_entity.type
_entity.pdbx_description
1 polymer ?
#
loop_
_entity_poly.entity_id
_entity_poly.type
_entity_poly.pdbx_seq_one_letter_code
_entity_poly.pdbx_strand_id
1 'polypeptide(L)'
;MLQRILIIEDQKPHSDALCSIIEKMPIDIQIYCASNIAEASQLVLKFHIHLFIIDIVLDPLNPGDVAGLDFARKIREITEYKFTPLIFLTSLEDPELYSYTQLRCFSYIEKPFEEEHI
;
A
#
# COMPACT_ATOMS: atom_id res chain seq x y z
N MET A 1 11.02 -13.68 -12.91
CA MET A 1 9.96 -12.79 -13.39
C MET A 1 9.90 -11.53 -12.53
N LEU A 2 9.90 -10.37 -13.18
CA LEU A 2 9.88 -9.11 -12.45
C LEU A 2 8.54 -8.87 -11.74
N GLN A 3 8.59 -8.60 -10.44
CA GLN A 3 7.43 -8.23 -9.65
C GLN A 3 7.42 -6.72 -9.41
N ARG A 4 6.33 -6.07 -9.70
CA ARG A 4 6.19 -4.64 -9.48
C ARG A 4 5.35 -4.37 -8.25
N ILE A 5 5.92 -3.63 -7.31
CA ILE A 5 5.27 -3.28 -6.04
C ILE A 5 5.03 -1.79 -6.02
N LEU A 6 3.81 -1.38 -5.73
CA LEU A 6 3.47 0.02 -5.55
C LEU A 6 3.24 0.30 -4.08
N ILE A 7 4.02 1.23 -3.54
CA ILE A 7 3.90 1.68 -2.15
C ILE A 7 3.29 3.07 -2.17
N ILE A 8 2.19 3.25 -1.44
CA ILE A 8 1.54 4.55 -1.28
C ILE A 8 1.67 4.97 0.16
N GLU A 9 2.58 5.90 0.41
CA GLU A 9 2.94 6.38 1.74
C GLU A 9 3.44 7.81 1.65
N ASP A 10 2.83 8.72 2.40
CA ASP A 10 3.20 10.14 2.36
C ASP A 10 4.46 10.46 3.15
N GLN A 11 4.83 9.64 4.11
CA GLN A 11 6.01 9.88 4.94
C GLN A 11 7.21 9.11 4.40
N LYS A 12 8.16 9.86 3.87
CA LYS A 12 9.34 9.28 3.24
C LYS A 12 10.12 8.30 4.14
N PRO A 13 10.33 8.57 5.45
CA PRO A 13 11.01 7.59 6.30
C PRO A 13 10.35 6.22 6.30
N HIS A 14 9.02 6.17 6.26
CA HIS A 14 8.28 4.89 6.23
C HIS A 14 8.46 4.18 4.89
N SER A 15 8.35 4.90 3.78
CA SER A 15 8.53 4.27 2.47
C SER A 15 9.98 3.83 2.27
N ASP A 16 10.95 4.60 2.75
CA ASP A 16 12.36 4.22 2.68
C ASP A 16 12.64 2.95 3.48
N ALA A 17 12.04 2.82 4.67
CA ALA A 17 12.19 1.62 5.49
C ALA A 17 11.61 0.39 4.79
N LEU A 18 10.44 0.52 4.19
CA LEU A 18 9.82 -0.56 3.42
C LEU A 18 10.70 -0.96 2.22
N CYS A 19 11.21 0.01 1.48
CA CYS A 19 12.08 -0.26 0.35
C CYS A 19 13.33 -1.03 0.78
N SER A 20 13.97 -0.61 1.88
CA SER A 20 15.15 -1.29 2.40
C SER A 20 14.87 -2.76 2.73
N ILE A 21 13.71 -3.04 3.33
CA ILE A 21 13.35 -4.40 3.71
C ILE A 21 13.07 -5.24 2.47
N ILE A 22 12.29 -4.71 1.53
CA ILE A 22 11.89 -5.44 0.33
C ILE A 22 13.07 -5.72 -0.59
N GLU A 23 14.01 -4.78 -0.70
CA GLU A 23 15.19 -4.94 -1.55
C GLU A 23 16.10 -6.08 -1.11
N LYS A 24 16.00 -6.52 0.14
CA LYS A 24 16.77 -7.65 0.64
C LYS A 24 16.22 -9.00 0.21
N MET A 25 15.02 -9.04 -0.36
CA MET A 25 14.40 -10.29 -0.77
C MET A 25 15.07 -10.85 -2.02
N PRO A 26 15.26 -12.18 -2.10
CA PRO A 26 15.99 -12.80 -3.21
C PRO A 26 15.11 -13.03 -4.46
N ILE A 27 14.36 -12.02 -4.86
CA ILE A 27 13.52 -12.07 -6.07
C ILE A 27 13.67 -10.75 -6.83
N ASP A 28 13.32 -10.78 -8.10
CA ASP A 28 13.37 -9.58 -8.94
C ASP A 28 12.19 -8.69 -8.61
N ILE A 29 12.48 -7.53 -8.04
CA ILE A 29 11.43 -6.59 -7.62
C ILE A 29 11.75 -5.20 -8.14
N GLN A 30 10.73 -4.56 -8.70
CA GLN A 30 10.77 -3.13 -9.04
C GLN A 30 9.79 -2.42 -8.11
N ILE A 31 10.29 -1.46 -7.34
CA ILE A 31 9.48 -0.73 -6.37
C ILE A 31 9.15 0.66 -6.92
N TYR A 32 7.88 1.01 -6.85
CA TYR A 32 7.40 2.36 -7.17
C TYR A 32 6.82 2.96 -5.91
N CYS A 33 7.18 4.21 -5.61
CA CYS A 33 6.68 4.90 -4.42
C CYS A 33 5.86 6.10 -4.85
N ALA A 34 4.67 6.22 -4.28
CA ALA A 34 3.80 7.37 -4.48
C ALA A 34 3.51 8.00 -3.12
N SER A 35 3.56 9.32 -3.05
CA SER A 35 3.27 10.04 -1.82
C SER A 35 1.82 10.49 -1.72
N ASN A 36 1.05 10.34 -2.79
CA ASN A 36 -0.36 10.70 -2.80
C ASN A 36 -1.10 9.88 -3.86
N ILE A 37 -2.42 10.02 -3.88
CA ILE A 37 -3.28 9.23 -4.77
C ILE A 37 -3.07 9.60 -6.24
N ALA A 38 -2.81 10.87 -6.54
CA ALA A 38 -2.59 11.29 -7.93
C ALA A 38 -1.37 10.60 -8.54
N GLU A 39 -0.26 10.56 -7.80
CA GLU A 39 0.93 9.84 -8.24
C GLU A 39 0.67 8.34 -8.41
N ALA A 40 -0.04 7.75 -7.44
CA ALA A 40 -0.36 6.33 -7.47
C ALA A 40 -1.21 5.99 -8.69
N SER A 41 -2.20 6.81 -9.00
CA SER A 41 -3.08 6.60 -10.14
C SER A 41 -2.31 6.62 -11.45
N GLN A 42 -1.34 7.53 -11.59
CA GLN A 42 -0.51 7.59 -12.78
C GLN A 42 0.35 6.34 -12.95
N LEU A 43 0.89 5.83 -11.86
CA LEU A 43 1.71 4.63 -11.90
C LEU A 43 0.89 3.39 -12.26
N VAL A 44 -0.32 3.28 -11.76
CA VAL A 44 -1.21 2.17 -12.09
C VAL A 44 -1.57 2.18 -13.58
N LEU A 45 -1.69 3.35 -14.20
CA LEU A 45 -1.97 3.46 -15.63
C LEU A 45 -0.77 3.09 -16.48
N LYS A 46 0.45 3.28 -15.96
CA LYS A 46 1.68 3.02 -16.71
C LYS A 46 2.18 1.60 -16.59
N PHE A 47 2.03 0.99 -15.43
CA PHE A 47 2.64 -0.29 -15.12
C PHE A 47 1.61 -1.26 -14.54
N HIS A 48 1.79 -2.54 -14.84
CA HIS A 48 1.00 -3.57 -14.20
C HIS A 48 1.59 -3.86 -12.82
N ILE A 49 0.80 -3.66 -11.78
CA ILE A 49 1.25 -3.81 -10.38
C ILE A 49 0.87 -5.19 -9.87
N HIS A 50 1.81 -5.85 -9.18
CA HIS A 50 1.63 -7.19 -8.65
C HIS A 50 1.32 -7.21 -7.16
N LEU A 51 1.67 -6.15 -6.43
CA LEU A 51 1.41 -6.01 -5.00
C LEU A 51 1.24 -4.54 -4.66
N PHE A 52 0.19 -4.22 -3.91
CA PHE A 52 -0.05 -2.88 -3.39
C PHE A 52 0.24 -2.86 -1.90
N ILE A 53 0.99 -1.85 -1.45
CA ILE A 53 1.17 -1.56 -0.02
C ILE A 53 0.67 -0.14 0.18
N ILE A 54 -0.44 0.01 0.90
CA ILE A 54 -1.18 1.27 0.96
C ILE A 54 -1.35 1.75 2.40
N ASP A 55 -0.90 2.98 2.67
CA ASP A 55 -1.19 3.64 3.93
C ASP A 55 -2.65 4.09 3.91
N ILE A 56 -3.38 3.77 4.97
CA ILE A 56 -4.79 4.14 5.06
C ILE A 56 -4.94 5.65 5.21
N VAL A 57 -4.16 6.26 6.10
CA VAL A 57 -4.20 7.69 6.34
C VAL A 57 -3.03 8.36 5.63
N LEU A 58 -3.30 9.02 4.51
CA LEU A 58 -2.28 9.67 3.70
C LEU A 58 -2.01 11.12 4.10
N ASP A 59 -2.90 11.73 4.89
CA ASP A 59 -2.70 13.06 5.44
C ASP A 59 -2.69 12.97 6.96
N PRO A 60 -1.49 13.01 7.60
CA PRO A 60 -1.40 12.85 9.05
C PRO A 60 -2.03 14.01 9.82
N LEU A 61 -2.27 15.14 9.17
CA LEU A 61 -2.95 16.29 9.79
C LEU A 61 -4.47 16.15 9.78
N ASN A 62 -4.98 15.13 9.10
CA ASN A 62 -6.40 14.85 9.02
C ASN A 62 -6.67 13.41 9.45
N PRO A 63 -6.90 13.16 10.75
CA PRO A 63 -7.08 11.79 11.24
C PRO A 63 -8.33 11.08 10.67
N GLY A 64 -9.24 11.83 10.06
CA GLY A 64 -10.38 11.23 9.37
C GLY A 64 -10.11 10.89 7.91
N ASP A 65 -8.89 11.09 7.44
CA ASP A 65 -8.54 10.79 6.05
C ASP A 65 -8.55 9.29 5.80
N VAL A 66 -9.30 8.87 4.79
CA VAL A 66 -9.40 7.47 4.36
C VAL A 66 -9.06 7.31 2.89
N ALA A 67 -8.22 8.21 2.37
CA ALA A 67 -7.85 8.20 0.96
C ALA A 67 -7.25 6.87 0.52
N GLY A 68 -6.46 6.23 1.38
CA GLY A 68 -5.89 4.92 1.09
C GLY A 68 -6.95 3.84 0.90
N LEU A 69 -7.97 3.84 1.76
CA LEU A 69 -9.10 2.92 1.63
C LEU A 69 -9.90 3.16 0.37
N ASP A 70 -10.17 4.43 0.05
CA ASP A 70 -10.92 4.78 -1.14
C ASP A 70 -10.17 4.37 -2.40
N PHE A 71 -8.86 4.56 -2.42
CA PHE A 71 -8.03 4.12 -3.53
C PHE A 71 -8.11 2.60 -3.69
N ALA A 72 -8.03 1.85 -2.60
CA ALA A 72 -8.11 0.40 -2.62
C ALA A 72 -9.47 -0.07 -3.17
N ARG A 73 -10.56 0.60 -2.80
CA ARG A 73 -11.89 0.28 -3.33
C ARG A 73 -11.93 0.44 -4.84
N LYS A 74 -11.36 1.54 -5.34
CA LYS A 74 -11.30 1.79 -6.78
C LYS A 74 -10.46 0.75 -7.51
N ILE A 75 -9.33 0.34 -6.93
CA ILE A 75 -8.47 -0.68 -7.50
C ILE A 75 -9.24 -2.01 -7.61
N ARG A 76 -10.01 -2.37 -6.58
CA ARG A 76 -10.79 -3.61 -6.60
C ARG A 76 -11.90 -3.62 -7.65
N GLU A 77 -12.32 -2.47 -8.13
CA GLU A 77 -13.30 -2.37 -9.22
C GLU A 77 -12.69 -2.65 -10.59
N ILE A 78 -11.37 -2.58 -10.70
CA ILE A 78 -10.67 -2.88 -11.95
C ILE A 78 -10.52 -4.40 -12.05
N THR A 79 -11.04 -5.00 -13.12
CA THR A 79 -11.03 -6.45 -13.29
C THR A 79 -9.63 -7.05 -13.13
N GLU A 80 -8.63 -6.38 -13.70
CA GLU A 80 -7.23 -6.81 -13.66
C GLU A 80 -6.69 -6.92 -12.24
N TYR A 81 -7.19 -6.09 -11.32
CA TYR A 81 -6.69 -6.01 -9.95
C TYR A 81 -7.66 -6.57 -8.91
N LYS A 82 -8.67 -7.31 -9.35
CA LYS A 82 -9.71 -7.82 -8.46
C LYS A 82 -9.16 -8.72 -7.35
N PHE A 83 -8.11 -9.47 -7.62
CA PHE A 83 -7.51 -10.41 -6.68
C PHE A 83 -6.03 -10.14 -6.42
N THR A 84 -5.51 -9.00 -6.86
CA THR A 84 -4.12 -8.66 -6.62
C THR A 84 -3.85 -8.49 -5.12
N PRO A 85 -2.77 -9.06 -4.58
CA PRO A 85 -2.44 -8.89 -3.17
C PRO A 85 -2.33 -7.41 -2.78
N LEU A 86 -2.89 -7.09 -1.62
CA LEU A 86 -2.97 -5.73 -1.14
C LEU A 86 -2.75 -5.74 0.37
N ILE A 87 -1.79 -4.96 0.85
CA ILE A 87 -1.42 -4.85 2.26
C ILE A 87 -1.66 -3.42 2.70
N PHE A 88 -2.38 -3.25 3.82
CA PHE A 88 -2.58 -1.93 4.40
C PHE A 88 -1.56 -1.65 5.49
N LEU A 89 -1.07 -0.42 5.51
CA LEU A 89 -0.29 0.11 6.63
C LEU A 89 -1.28 0.85 7.54
N THR A 90 -1.23 0.58 8.83
CA THR A 90 -2.21 1.12 9.75
C THR A 90 -1.59 1.42 11.12
N SER A 91 -2.24 2.26 11.91
CA SER A 91 -1.95 2.44 13.32
C SER A 91 -2.98 1.69 14.15
N LEU A 92 -2.66 1.42 15.41
CA LEU A 92 -3.58 0.75 16.33
C LEU A 92 -4.89 1.50 16.53
N GLU A 93 -4.88 2.81 16.29
CA GLU A 93 -6.02 3.68 16.53
C GLU A 93 -6.89 3.89 15.31
N ASP A 94 -6.63 3.15 14.23
CA ASP A 94 -7.36 3.33 12.99
C ASP A 94 -8.80 2.85 13.14
N PRO A 95 -9.80 3.75 13.01
CA PRO A 95 -11.19 3.36 13.21
C PRO A 95 -11.77 2.52 12.08
N GLU A 96 -11.07 2.45 10.94
CA GLU A 96 -11.54 1.72 9.77
C GLU A 96 -10.94 0.32 9.68
N LEU A 97 -10.35 -0.17 10.76
CA LEU A 97 -9.65 -1.45 10.78
C LEU A 97 -10.52 -2.62 10.27
N TYR A 98 -11.79 -2.64 10.64
CA TYR A 98 -12.69 -3.72 10.25
C TYR A 98 -12.99 -3.74 8.73
N SER A 99 -12.78 -2.62 8.04
CA SER A 99 -13.05 -2.53 6.60
C SER A 99 -12.09 -3.38 5.77
N TYR A 100 -10.98 -3.80 6.34
CA TYR A 100 -9.94 -4.52 5.62
C TYR A 100 -10.46 -5.83 5.03
N THR A 101 -11.29 -6.54 5.78
CA THR A 101 -11.84 -7.82 5.32
C THR A 101 -12.78 -7.63 4.14
N GLN A 102 -13.49 -6.51 4.10
CA GLN A 102 -14.40 -6.21 3.00
C GLN A 102 -13.68 -5.92 1.70
N LEU A 103 -12.42 -5.45 1.78
CA LEU A 103 -11.61 -5.12 0.62
C LEU A 103 -10.72 -6.28 0.18
N ARG A 104 -10.87 -7.45 0.81
CA ARG A 104 -10.09 -8.63 0.50
C ARG A 104 -8.59 -8.34 0.52
N CYS A 105 -8.16 -7.60 1.53
CA CYS A 105 -6.74 -7.34 1.69
C CYS A 105 -6.03 -8.63 2.10
N PHE A 106 -4.79 -8.77 1.64
CA PHE A 106 -3.96 -9.91 1.98
C PHE A 106 -3.56 -9.86 3.46
N SER A 107 -3.22 -8.65 3.93
CA SER A 107 -2.76 -8.46 5.29
C SER A 107 -2.79 -6.99 5.62
N TYR A 108 -2.55 -6.66 6.89
CA TYR A 108 -2.26 -5.30 7.30
C TYR A 108 -1.06 -5.32 8.25
N ILE A 109 -0.32 -4.21 8.26
CA ILE A 109 0.88 -4.06 9.07
C ILE A 109 0.73 -2.80 9.90
N GLU A 110 0.89 -2.95 11.23
CA GLU A 110 0.79 -1.83 12.15
C GLU A 110 2.09 -1.02 12.16
N LYS A 111 1.96 0.28 12.28
CA LYS A 111 3.10 1.18 12.43
C LYS A 111 3.42 1.36 13.91
N PRO A 112 4.69 1.47 14.28
CA PRO A 112 5.87 1.26 13.44
C PRO A 112 6.06 -0.22 13.10
N PHE A 113 6.73 -0.50 11.98
CA PHE A 113 6.93 -1.86 11.53
C PHE A 113 8.40 -2.24 11.54
N GLU A 114 8.66 -3.54 11.61
CA GLU A 114 9.99 -4.11 11.57
C GLU A 114 10.04 -5.18 10.48
N GLU A 115 11.25 -5.67 10.21
CA GLU A 115 11.47 -6.61 9.12
C GLU A 115 10.60 -7.86 9.21
N GLU A 116 10.41 -8.39 10.41
CA GLU A 116 9.60 -9.59 10.61
C GLU A 116 8.12 -9.40 10.32
N HIS A 117 7.65 -8.17 10.20
CA HIS A 117 6.26 -7.88 9.87
C HIS A 117 5.97 -7.97 8.38
N ILE A 118 7.01 -8.03 7.56
CA ILE A 118 6.90 -7.99 6.12
C ILE A 118 7.38 -9.31 5.51
#